data_51fa525ab1a4481c693e4252e33fe1ea
#
_entry.id   51fa525ab1a4481c693e4252e33fe1ea
#
_cell.length_a   1.000
_cell.length_b   1.000
_cell.length_c   1.000
_cell.angle_alpha   90.00
_cell.angle_beta   90.00
_cell.angle_gamma   90.00
#
_symmetry.space_group_name_H-M   'P 1'
#
loop_
_entity.id
_entity.type
_entity.pdbx_description
1 polymer ?
#
loop_
_entity_poly.entity_id
_entity_poly.type
_entity_poly.pdbx_seq_one_letter_code
_entity_poly.pdbx_strand_id
1 'polypeptide(L)'
;MSEARKKVDQKKLDCIIEIIHKPLKEKGEDAFAYSFEQAFPHTQAVFDGCGGSGSWTYAEYKNSTGAFIAAQSMAKAHLNWFNNASNTVLENPSEIEKSFHDMAKDVLSGLKRHCAPMKISGSLVKSFPCTASVALTIPYRDYLSLITLNIGDSRVYFLSPQTGLVQLTVDDSQGDPDPLESLRDSAPMSDMLNADNPFDIKHRNLSLTYPCAIITATDGIFGYYRSPMDFEHVLLDSLMKANNFAQFENIFKESIVKVTGDDSTCIMSFYGWGSFENVKQRLSERYDYLSSVINSLDAAMNSDSFEDTLKKIWGDYRKQTLFDEMQR
;
A
#
# COMPACT_ATOMS: atom_id res chain seq x y z
N MET A 1 -12.28 17.56 26.49
CA MET A 1 -13.00 16.53 25.72
C MET A 1 -13.30 15.36 26.65
N SER A 2 -14.59 15.12 26.93
CA SER A 2 -15.08 14.28 28.01
C SER A 2 -14.77 12.80 27.80
N GLU A 3 -14.59 12.10 28.90
CA GLU A 3 -14.28 10.68 29.09
C GLU A 3 -15.33 9.64 28.63
N ALA A 4 -16.19 9.96 27.69
CA ALA A 4 -16.91 8.93 26.93
C ALA A 4 -15.92 8.30 25.93
N ARG A 5 -14.76 7.81 26.43
CA ARG A 5 -13.73 7.14 25.64
C ARG A 5 -14.34 5.96 24.92
N LYS A 6 -14.65 6.19 23.68
CA LYS A 6 -14.25 5.39 22.54
C LYS A 6 -14.10 3.92 22.93
N LYS A 7 -15.25 3.24 23.07
CA LYS A 7 -15.20 1.79 23.19
C LYS A 7 -14.72 1.24 21.86
N VAL A 8 -13.54 0.63 21.91
CA VAL A 8 -13.01 -0.18 20.80
C VAL A 8 -14.01 -1.29 20.50
N ASP A 9 -14.40 -1.44 19.25
CA ASP A 9 -15.39 -2.42 18.82
C ASP A 9 -14.74 -3.48 17.93
N GLN A 10 -14.34 -4.60 18.54
CA GLN A 10 -13.72 -5.74 17.86
C GLN A 10 -14.55 -6.37 16.75
N LYS A 11 -15.88 -6.20 16.80
CA LYS A 11 -16.80 -6.76 15.80
C LYS A 11 -16.81 -5.97 14.50
N LYS A 12 -16.03 -4.88 14.38
CA LYS A 12 -15.98 -4.07 13.17
C LYS A 12 -15.09 -4.67 12.07
N LEU A 13 -14.09 -5.48 12.40
CA LEU A 13 -13.30 -6.18 11.40
C LEU A 13 -14.10 -7.36 10.83
N ASP A 14 -14.41 -7.30 9.55
CA ASP A 14 -15.24 -8.30 8.85
C ASP A 14 -14.38 -9.36 8.15
N CYS A 15 -13.29 -8.96 7.50
CA CYS A 15 -12.45 -9.85 6.71
C CYS A 15 -11.04 -9.26 6.49
N ILE A 16 -10.08 -10.16 6.31
CA ILE A 16 -8.72 -9.86 5.85
C ILE A 16 -8.48 -10.67 4.57
N ILE A 17 -7.84 -10.05 3.58
CA ILE A 17 -7.49 -10.66 2.30
C ILE A 17 -6.01 -10.43 2.03
N GLU A 18 -5.33 -11.46 1.54
CA GLU A 18 -3.94 -11.41 1.12
C GLU A 18 -3.83 -11.71 -0.37
N ILE A 19 -3.22 -10.82 -1.13
CA ILE A 19 -2.87 -11.06 -2.53
C ILE A 19 -1.36 -11.07 -2.63
N ILE A 20 -0.81 -12.21 -3.02
CA ILE A 20 0.64 -12.40 -3.19
C ILE A 20 0.86 -13.07 -4.52
N HIS A 21 1.65 -12.43 -5.38
CA HIS A 21 2.11 -12.98 -6.64
C HIS A 21 3.61 -12.76 -6.79
N LYS A 22 4.33 -13.80 -7.19
CA LYS A 22 5.76 -13.78 -7.46
C LYS A 22 5.99 -14.40 -8.84
N PRO A 23 6.26 -13.59 -9.88
CA PRO A 23 6.45 -14.09 -11.25
C PRO A 23 7.60 -15.09 -11.35
N LEU A 24 8.68 -14.81 -10.63
CA LEU A 24 9.84 -15.69 -10.53
C LEU A 24 9.77 -16.45 -9.21
N LYS A 25 9.39 -17.72 -9.25
CA LYS A 25 9.36 -18.60 -8.07
C LYS A 25 10.70 -18.47 -7.31
N GLU A 26 10.63 -18.24 -6.00
CA GLU A 26 11.76 -18.14 -5.05
C GLU A 26 12.66 -16.90 -5.19
N LYS A 27 12.36 -15.95 -6.08
CA LYS A 27 13.15 -14.72 -6.26
C LYS A 27 12.38 -13.42 -6.03
N GLY A 28 11.14 -13.51 -5.58
CA GLY A 28 10.35 -12.32 -5.30
C GLY A 28 10.94 -11.50 -4.15
N GLU A 29 11.07 -10.20 -4.35
CA GLU A 29 11.71 -9.27 -3.40
C GLU A 29 10.70 -8.64 -2.44
N ASP A 30 9.40 -8.77 -2.71
CA ASP A 30 8.33 -8.30 -1.83
C ASP A 30 8.24 -9.07 -0.50
N ALA A 31 7.89 -8.36 0.55
CA ALA A 31 7.53 -8.91 1.84
C ALA A 31 6.32 -8.18 2.44
N PHE A 32 5.65 -8.84 3.37
CA PHE A 32 4.51 -8.27 4.09
C PHE A 32 4.50 -8.71 5.54
N ALA A 33 3.74 -7.97 6.34
CA ALA A 33 3.52 -8.27 7.74
C ALA A 33 2.15 -7.76 8.17
N TYR A 34 1.43 -8.51 8.98
CA TYR A 34 0.20 -8.03 9.61
C TYR A 34 -0.04 -8.72 10.96
N SER A 35 -0.83 -8.06 11.81
CA SER A 35 -1.32 -8.61 13.05
C SER A 35 -2.73 -8.08 13.33
N PHE A 36 -3.69 -9.02 13.40
CA PHE A 36 -5.10 -8.77 13.68
C PHE A 36 -5.63 -9.63 14.83
N GLU A 37 -4.75 -10.37 15.50
CA GLU A 37 -5.14 -11.48 16.35
C GLU A 37 -5.62 -11.10 17.74
N GLN A 38 -5.35 -9.89 18.23
CA GLN A 38 -5.78 -9.52 19.60
C GLN A 38 -5.97 -8.01 19.79
N ALA A 39 -5.99 -7.58 21.05
CA ALA A 39 -6.24 -6.20 21.44
C ALA A 39 -5.53 -5.17 20.57
N PHE A 40 -6.26 -4.14 20.18
CA PHE A 40 -5.85 -3.06 19.30
C PHE A 40 -4.62 -2.28 19.77
N PRO A 41 -3.87 -1.70 18.83
CA PRO A 41 -4.17 -1.54 17.39
C PRO A 41 -3.96 -2.82 16.57
N HIS A 42 -4.50 -2.83 15.34
CA HIS A 42 -4.11 -3.78 14.29
C HIS A 42 -3.05 -3.16 13.40
N THR A 43 -2.26 -3.98 12.72
CA THR A 43 -1.29 -3.53 11.73
C THR A 43 -1.34 -4.36 10.46
N GLN A 44 -1.13 -3.70 9.32
CA GLN A 44 -0.80 -4.32 8.04
C GLN A 44 0.29 -3.49 7.35
N ALA A 45 1.26 -4.16 6.73
CA ALA A 45 2.42 -3.55 6.10
C ALA A 45 2.88 -4.33 4.88
N VAL A 46 3.36 -3.61 3.88
CA VAL A 46 4.06 -4.16 2.72
C VAL A 46 5.43 -3.50 2.59
N PHE A 47 6.39 -4.25 2.11
CA PHE A 47 7.77 -3.84 1.88
C PHE A 47 8.18 -4.37 0.50
N ASP A 48 8.46 -3.48 -0.42
CA ASP A 48 8.93 -3.81 -1.75
C ASP A 48 10.45 -3.67 -1.80
N GLY A 49 11.13 -4.73 -2.20
CA GLY A 49 12.59 -4.72 -2.36
C GLY A 49 13.00 -4.02 -3.64
N CYS A 50 13.67 -2.86 -3.55
CA CYS A 50 14.09 -2.08 -4.72
C CYS A 50 15.21 -2.78 -5.51
N GLY A 51 14.87 -3.80 -6.29
CA GLY A 51 15.79 -4.68 -7.00
C GLY A 51 16.76 -3.98 -7.95
N GLY A 52 16.31 -2.90 -8.60
CA GLY A 52 17.15 -2.10 -9.49
C GLY A 52 18.37 -1.47 -8.79
N SER A 53 18.19 -0.96 -7.57
CA SER A 53 19.27 -0.37 -6.76
C SER A 53 19.93 -1.36 -5.80
N GLY A 54 19.24 -2.42 -5.41
CA GLY A 54 19.65 -3.43 -4.42
C GLY A 54 20.03 -4.78 -4.99
N SER A 55 20.40 -4.89 -6.27
CA SER A 55 20.69 -6.14 -6.98
C SER A 55 21.96 -6.87 -6.50
N TRP A 56 22.80 -6.24 -5.69
CA TRP A 56 23.97 -6.90 -5.10
C TRP A 56 23.55 -8.07 -4.21
N THR A 57 24.23 -9.23 -4.37
CA THR A 57 23.94 -10.44 -3.61
C THR A 57 24.92 -10.66 -2.46
N TYR A 58 24.42 -11.22 -1.37
CA TYR A 58 25.20 -11.47 -0.15
C TYR A 58 25.28 -12.96 0.16
N ALA A 59 26.51 -13.48 0.24
CA ALA A 59 26.79 -14.90 0.50
C ALA A 59 26.24 -15.34 1.87
N GLU A 60 26.26 -14.46 2.85
CA GLU A 60 25.74 -14.66 4.20
C GLU A 60 24.24 -14.96 4.19
N TYR A 61 23.55 -14.55 3.16
CA TYR A 61 22.10 -14.75 2.94
C TYR A 61 21.81 -15.64 1.71
N LYS A 62 22.62 -16.69 1.51
CA LYS A 62 22.45 -17.67 0.40
C LYS A 62 22.44 -17.02 -0.99
N ASN A 63 23.22 -15.96 -1.18
CA ASN A 63 23.26 -15.15 -2.39
C ASN A 63 21.93 -14.46 -2.75
N SER A 64 21.11 -14.12 -1.74
CA SER A 64 19.96 -13.26 -1.93
C SER A 64 20.39 -11.82 -2.22
N THR A 65 19.55 -11.07 -2.94
CA THR A 65 19.78 -9.64 -3.23
C THR A 65 19.63 -8.80 -1.96
N GLY A 66 20.29 -7.64 -1.93
CA GLY A 66 20.13 -6.68 -0.84
C GLY A 66 18.69 -6.20 -0.69
N ALA A 67 17.97 -6.04 -1.80
CA ALA A 67 16.56 -5.69 -1.85
C ALA A 67 15.68 -6.75 -1.16
N PHE A 68 15.81 -8.02 -1.53
CA PHE A 68 15.13 -9.13 -0.87
C PHE A 68 15.40 -9.17 0.64
N ILE A 69 16.69 -9.08 1.02
CA ILE A 69 17.09 -9.17 2.44
C ILE A 69 16.48 -8.02 3.23
N ALA A 70 16.45 -6.80 2.67
CA ALA A 70 15.86 -5.63 3.29
C ALA A 70 14.36 -5.84 3.55
N ALA A 71 13.58 -6.14 2.52
CA ALA A 71 12.14 -6.31 2.63
C ALA A 71 11.76 -7.41 3.64
N GLN A 72 12.41 -8.60 3.58
CA GLN A 72 12.17 -9.70 4.52
C GLN A 72 12.55 -9.34 5.96
N SER A 73 13.68 -8.62 6.13
CA SER A 73 14.13 -8.20 7.47
C SER A 73 13.23 -7.14 8.06
N MET A 74 12.74 -6.20 7.24
CA MET A 74 11.81 -5.17 7.66
C MET A 74 10.44 -5.74 8.04
N ALA A 75 9.90 -6.67 7.27
CA ALA A 75 8.62 -7.33 7.60
C ALA A 75 8.70 -8.06 8.95
N LYS A 76 9.76 -8.80 9.20
CA LYS A 76 10.00 -9.48 10.48
C LYS A 76 10.19 -8.49 11.64
N ALA A 77 10.98 -7.45 11.41
CA ALA A 77 11.25 -6.44 12.43
C ALA A 77 10.00 -5.62 12.76
N HIS A 78 9.17 -5.32 11.77
CA HIS A 78 7.90 -4.63 11.96
C HIS A 78 6.97 -5.38 12.93
N LEU A 79 6.79 -6.69 12.76
CA LEU A 79 5.98 -7.50 13.68
C LEU A 79 6.57 -7.51 15.10
N ASN A 80 7.88 -7.65 15.22
CA ASN A 80 8.55 -7.61 16.51
C ASN A 80 8.41 -6.23 17.19
N TRP A 81 8.60 -5.16 16.43
CA TRP A 81 8.41 -3.80 16.89
C TRP A 81 6.96 -3.56 17.35
N PHE A 82 5.99 -3.91 16.52
CA PHE A 82 4.58 -3.74 16.81
C PHE A 82 4.15 -4.49 18.08
N ASN A 83 4.54 -5.74 18.22
CA ASN A 83 4.19 -6.58 19.37
C ASN A 83 4.86 -6.14 20.69
N ASN A 84 5.97 -5.41 20.62
CA ASN A 84 6.70 -4.92 21.79
C ASN A 84 6.49 -3.42 22.06
N ALA A 85 5.88 -2.68 21.15
CA ALA A 85 5.59 -1.27 21.35
C ALA A 85 4.53 -1.08 22.45
N SER A 86 4.74 -0.10 23.33
CA SER A 86 3.74 0.24 24.33
C SER A 86 2.51 0.87 23.68
N ASN A 87 1.33 0.68 24.28
CA ASN A 87 0.10 1.33 23.83
C ASN A 87 0.25 2.87 23.75
N THR A 88 1.05 3.46 24.64
CA THR A 88 1.33 4.91 24.63
C THR A 88 2.03 5.34 23.33
N VAL A 89 2.99 4.55 22.84
CA VAL A 89 3.66 4.79 21.56
C VAL A 89 2.67 4.62 20.42
N LEU A 90 1.90 3.51 20.42
CA LEU A 90 0.96 3.19 19.34
C LEU A 90 -0.26 4.13 19.26
N GLU A 91 -0.53 4.94 20.28
CA GLU A 91 -1.59 5.95 20.30
C GLU A 91 -1.10 7.37 19.94
N ASN A 92 0.22 7.58 19.85
CA ASN A 92 0.80 8.88 19.54
C ASN A 92 1.49 8.87 18.16
N PRO A 93 0.92 9.53 17.12
CA PRO A 93 1.44 9.47 15.76
C PRO A 93 2.91 9.88 15.60
N SER A 94 3.35 10.93 16.31
CA SER A 94 4.74 11.40 16.21
C SER A 94 5.74 10.46 16.91
N GLU A 95 5.31 9.77 17.97
CA GLU A 95 6.15 8.75 18.62
C GLU A 95 6.20 7.47 17.81
N ILE A 96 5.11 7.09 17.15
CA ILE A 96 5.06 5.95 16.22
C ILE A 96 6.06 6.13 15.08
N GLU A 97 6.00 7.28 14.40
CA GLU A 97 6.88 7.59 13.27
C GLU A 97 8.35 7.48 13.71
N LYS A 98 8.72 8.18 14.79
CA LYS A 98 10.07 8.13 15.34
C LYS A 98 10.49 6.70 15.74
N SER A 99 9.64 5.99 16.44
CA SER A 99 9.93 4.62 16.90
C SER A 99 10.08 3.64 15.74
N PHE A 100 9.27 3.78 14.69
CA PHE A 100 9.40 2.99 13.46
C PHE A 100 10.68 3.36 12.70
N HIS A 101 11.00 4.65 12.59
CA HIS A 101 12.23 5.13 11.97
C HIS A 101 13.48 4.56 12.68
N ASP A 102 13.50 4.60 14.02
CA ASP A 102 14.62 4.09 14.80
C ASP A 102 14.77 2.56 14.61
N MET A 103 13.65 1.82 14.62
CA MET A 103 13.63 0.37 14.33
C MET A 103 14.20 0.08 12.94
N ALA A 104 13.74 0.79 11.91
CA ALA A 104 14.20 0.59 10.53
C ALA A 104 15.70 0.87 10.40
N LYS A 105 16.18 1.96 10.98
CA LYS A 105 17.59 2.33 11.01
C LYS A 105 18.45 1.26 11.71
N ASP A 106 18.00 0.73 12.83
CA ASP A 106 18.73 -0.30 13.57
C ASP A 106 18.82 -1.60 12.76
N VAL A 107 17.75 -2.03 12.12
CA VAL A 107 17.73 -3.21 11.24
C VAL A 107 18.71 -3.06 10.09
N LEU A 108 18.60 -1.98 9.33
CA LEU A 108 19.43 -1.73 8.14
C LEU A 108 20.91 -1.56 8.50
N SER A 109 21.21 -0.83 9.59
CA SER A 109 22.57 -0.72 10.13
C SER A 109 23.12 -2.06 10.61
N GLY A 110 22.27 -2.90 11.19
CA GLY A 110 22.60 -4.27 11.57
C GLY A 110 22.99 -5.12 10.38
N LEU A 111 22.19 -5.12 9.31
CA LEU A 111 22.48 -5.83 8.08
C LEU A 111 23.83 -5.39 7.48
N LYS A 112 24.05 -4.07 7.39
CA LYS A 112 25.31 -3.52 6.85
C LYS A 112 26.54 -3.94 7.66
N ARG A 113 26.43 -4.07 8.99
CA ARG A 113 27.56 -4.54 9.84
C ARG A 113 27.86 -6.03 9.70
N HIS A 114 26.85 -6.86 9.38
CA HIS A 114 27.00 -8.31 9.31
C HIS A 114 27.37 -8.83 7.93
N CYS A 115 27.20 -8.03 6.89
CA CYS A 115 27.48 -8.42 5.53
C CYS A 115 28.81 -7.86 5.03
N ALA A 116 29.42 -8.57 4.09
CA ALA A 116 30.59 -8.06 3.40
C ALA A 116 30.27 -6.76 2.65
N PRO A 117 31.17 -5.76 2.64
CA PRO A 117 30.91 -4.50 1.95
C PRO A 117 30.75 -4.73 0.45
N MET A 118 29.82 -4.00 -0.16
CA MET A 118 29.64 -4.00 -1.61
C MET A 118 30.93 -3.57 -2.31
N LYS A 119 31.28 -4.27 -3.39
CA LYS A 119 32.45 -3.94 -4.23
C LYS A 119 32.11 -2.92 -5.33
N ILE A 120 30.84 -2.61 -5.52
CA ILE A 120 30.33 -1.65 -6.50
C ILE A 120 29.90 -0.40 -5.76
N SER A 121 30.31 0.76 -6.23
CA SER A 121 29.88 2.06 -5.72
C SER A 121 29.27 2.88 -6.86
N GLY A 122 28.17 3.57 -6.56
CA GLY A 122 27.48 4.47 -7.50
C GLY A 122 26.29 5.10 -6.81
N SER A 123 25.86 6.27 -7.26
CA SER A 123 24.73 6.99 -6.66
C SER A 123 23.42 6.21 -6.71
N LEU A 124 23.27 5.32 -7.69
CA LEU A 124 22.09 4.51 -7.90
C LEU A 124 22.11 3.18 -7.14
N VAL A 125 23.28 2.71 -6.68
CA VAL A 125 23.40 1.44 -5.94
C VAL A 125 23.27 1.71 -4.45
N LYS A 126 22.42 0.95 -3.77
CA LYS A 126 22.16 1.07 -2.33
C LYS A 126 22.33 -0.26 -1.61
N SER A 127 22.76 -0.20 -0.36
CA SER A 127 22.81 -1.36 0.53
C SER A 127 21.43 -1.56 1.15
N PHE A 128 20.81 -2.72 0.91
CA PHE A 128 19.55 -3.12 1.50
C PHE A 128 18.41 -2.12 1.27
N PRO A 129 18.10 -1.78 0.01
CA PRO A 129 17.01 -0.84 -0.28
C PRO A 129 15.65 -1.55 -0.32
N CYS A 130 14.63 -0.94 0.31
CA CYS A 130 13.24 -1.31 0.14
C CYS A 130 12.31 -0.12 0.41
N THR A 131 11.06 -0.22 -0.04
CA THR A 131 9.99 0.67 0.36
C THR A 131 9.37 0.21 1.68
N ALA A 132 8.50 1.02 2.28
CA ALA A 132 7.60 0.59 3.34
C ALA A 132 6.27 1.35 3.24
N SER A 133 5.16 0.61 3.32
CA SER A 133 3.84 1.19 3.45
C SER A 133 3.08 0.44 4.56
N VAL A 134 2.76 1.16 5.63
CA VAL A 134 2.21 0.61 6.88
C VAL A 134 0.89 1.29 7.22
N ALA A 135 -0.09 0.51 7.63
CA ALA A 135 -1.34 0.99 8.20
C ALA A 135 -1.54 0.41 9.61
N LEU A 136 -1.72 1.29 10.58
CA LEU A 136 -2.09 0.94 11.96
C LEU A 136 -3.53 1.38 12.19
N THR A 137 -4.42 0.45 12.57
CA THR A 137 -5.85 0.71 12.70
C THR A 137 -6.37 0.42 14.10
N ILE A 138 -7.24 1.30 14.61
CA ILE A 138 -8.01 1.09 15.83
C ILE A 138 -9.49 1.29 15.52
N PRO A 139 -10.32 0.23 15.48
CA PRO A 139 -11.74 0.35 15.25
C PRO A 139 -12.46 0.82 16.52
N TYR A 140 -12.93 2.05 16.49
CA TYR A 140 -13.85 2.57 17.49
C TYR A 140 -15.30 2.34 17.05
N ARG A 141 -16.25 2.58 17.97
CA ARG A 141 -17.68 2.36 17.68
C ARG A 141 -18.17 3.11 16.44
N ASP A 142 -17.75 4.36 16.27
CA ASP A 142 -18.34 5.27 15.28
C ASP A 142 -17.37 5.60 14.12
N TYR A 143 -16.09 5.27 14.25
CA TYR A 143 -15.06 5.54 13.23
C TYR A 143 -13.86 4.58 13.38
N LEU A 144 -13.10 4.45 12.30
CA LEU A 144 -11.81 3.80 12.28
C LEU A 144 -10.70 4.85 12.43
N SER A 145 -9.89 4.75 13.49
CA SER A 145 -8.64 5.51 13.56
C SER A 145 -7.58 4.80 12.72
N LEU A 146 -6.90 5.53 11.86
CA LEU A 146 -5.83 5.04 11.01
C LEU A 146 -4.61 5.93 11.14
N ILE A 147 -3.45 5.29 11.34
CA ILE A 147 -2.15 5.93 11.19
C ILE A 147 -1.44 5.23 10.03
N THR A 148 -0.96 6.00 9.06
CA THR A 148 -0.12 5.49 7.98
C THR A 148 1.33 5.91 8.20
N LEU A 149 2.28 5.02 7.86
CA LEU A 149 3.71 5.31 7.74
C LEU A 149 4.14 4.91 6.33
N ASN A 150 4.84 5.79 5.62
CA ASN A 150 5.20 5.54 4.22
C ASN A 150 6.58 6.08 3.87
N ILE A 151 7.30 5.31 3.06
CA ILE A 151 8.49 5.70 2.34
C ILE A 151 8.61 4.89 1.05
N GLY A 152 8.93 5.53 -0.05
CA GLY A 152 8.94 4.94 -1.39
C GLY A 152 7.60 5.10 -2.11
N ASP A 153 7.27 4.17 -2.99
CA ASP A 153 6.12 4.19 -3.89
C ASP A 153 5.06 3.10 -3.61
N SER A 154 5.28 2.25 -2.63
CA SER A 154 4.20 1.41 -2.08
C SER A 154 3.13 2.29 -1.43
N ARG A 155 1.86 1.86 -1.47
CA ARG A 155 0.73 2.74 -1.12
C ARG A 155 -0.19 2.17 -0.06
N VAL A 156 -0.80 3.07 0.72
CA VAL A 156 -2.01 2.80 1.51
C VAL A 156 -3.19 3.46 0.83
N TYR A 157 -4.26 2.69 0.64
CA TYR A 157 -5.54 3.17 0.14
C TYR A 157 -6.66 2.98 1.17
N PHE A 158 -7.67 3.80 1.01
CA PHE A 158 -8.95 3.72 1.70
C PHE A 158 -10.05 3.51 0.67
N LEU A 159 -10.89 2.49 0.84
CA LEU A 159 -12.04 2.24 -0.01
C LEU A 159 -13.33 2.44 0.80
N SER A 160 -14.22 3.28 0.30
CA SER A 160 -15.54 3.51 0.90
C SER A 160 -16.63 3.68 -0.14
N PRO A 161 -17.92 3.48 0.23
CA PRO A 161 -19.03 3.74 -0.68
C PRO A 161 -19.13 5.19 -1.14
N GLN A 162 -18.69 6.15 -0.30
CA GLN A 162 -18.84 7.58 -0.54
C GLN A 162 -17.81 8.13 -1.51
N THR A 163 -16.58 7.64 -1.42
CA THR A 163 -15.45 8.21 -2.17
C THR A 163 -14.86 7.26 -3.20
N GLY A 164 -15.19 5.97 -3.13
CA GLY A 164 -14.45 4.94 -3.86
C GLY A 164 -13.07 4.73 -3.28
N LEU A 165 -12.08 4.45 -4.13
CA LEU A 165 -10.70 4.16 -3.74
C LEU A 165 -9.88 5.46 -3.65
N VAL A 166 -9.44 5.81 -2.47
CA VAL A 166 -8.65 7.01 -2.15
C VAL A 166 -7.22 6.62 -1.80
N GLN A 167 -6.24 7.17 -2.50
CA GLN A 167 -4.83 7.04 -2.13
C GLN A 167 -4.52 7.94 -0.93
N LEU A 168 -4.03 7.34 0.15
CA LEU A 168 -3.72 8.05 1.42
C LEU A 168 -2.25 8.43 1.54
N THR A 169 -1.36 7.78 0.83
CA THR A 169 0.09 8.03 0.83
C THR A 169 0.50 8.81 -0.42
N VAL A 170 1.66 9.44 -0.38
CA VAL A 170 2.25 10.14 -1.52
C VAL A 170 3.58 9.48 -1.84
N ASP A 171 3.76 9.10 -3.09
CA ASP A 171 4.96 8.42 -3.55
C ASP A 171 6.21 9.30 -3.41
N ASP A 172 7.33 8.69 -3.08
CA ASP A 172 8.66 9.32 -3.12
C ASP A 172 9.25 9.14 -4.52
N SER A 173 8.84 9.98 -5.46
CA SER A 173 9.37 10.01 -6.82
C SER A 173 10.08 11.34 -7.11
N GLN A 174 11.06 11.33 -8.04
CA GLN A 174 11.71 12.55 -8.52
C GLN A 174 10.87 13.28 -9.59
N GLY A 175 9.79 12.66 -10.04
CA GLY A 175 8.86 13.19 -11.04
C GLY A 175 7.69 13.98 -10.45
N ASP A 176 6.65 14.13 -11.25
CA ASP A 176 5.38 14.70 -10.79
C ASP A 176 4.74 13.75 -9.76
N PRO A 177 4.36 14.23 -8.56
CA PRO A 177 3.69 13.42 -7.55
C PRO A 177 2.25 13.01 -7.95
N ASP A 178 1.75 13.43 -9.11
CA ASP A 178 0.43 13.06 -9.61
C ASP A 178 0.39 11.54 -9.90
N PRO A 179 -0.55 10.78 -9.30
CA PRO A 179 -0.63 9.33 -9.47
C PRO A 179 -0.84 8.86 -10.91
N LEU A 180 -1.45 9.65 -11.78
CA LEU A 180 -1.57 9.31 -13.21
C LEU A 180 -0.22 9.45 -13.91
N GLU A 181 0.51 10.52 -13.64
CA GLU A 181 1.83 10.73 -14.25
C GLU A 181 2.85 9.72 -13.69
N SER A 182 2.78 9.37 -12.40
CA SER A 182 3.65 8.34 -11.81
C SER A 182 3.48 6.94 -12.41
N LEU A 183 2.31 6.61 -12.96
CA LEU A 183 2.09 5.36 -13.70
C LEU A 183 2.67 5.38 -15.11
N ARG A 184 2.95 6.56 -15.66
CA ARG A 184 3.44 6.77 -17.03
C ARG A 184 4.92 7.02 -17.09
N ASP A 185 5.45 7.62 -16.06
CA ASP A 185 6.85 8.06 -15.99
C ASP A 185 7.62 7.14 -15.04
N SER A 186 8.64 6.46 -15.56
CA SER A 186 9.55 5.64 -14.76
C SER A 186 10.54 6.54 -13.99
N ALA A 187 10.04 7.59 -13.33
CA ALA A 187 10.89 8.49 -12.56
C ALA A 187 11.56 7.72 -11.40
N PRO A 188 12.88 7.91 -11.20
CA PRO A 188 13.54 7.26 -10.08
C PRO A 188 12.91 7.64 -8.74
N MET A 189 12.90 6.71 -7.80
CA MET A 189 12.52 6.99 -6.42
C MET A 189 13.43 8.08 -5.83
N SER A 190 12.86 9.04 -5.12
CA SER A 190 13.59 10.11 -4.44
C SER A 190 14.06 9.70 -3.06
N ASP A 191 13.30 8.85 -2.36
CA ASP A 191 13.64 8.29 -1.05
C ASP A 191 13.18 6.84 -0.91
N MET A 192 13.90 6.08 -0.09
CA MET A 192 13.63 4.69 0.26
C MET A 192 14.40 4.30 1.52
N LEU A 193 13.94 3.31 2.24
CA LEU A 193 14.71 2.66 3.31
C LEU A 193 16.00 2.10 2.72
N ASN A 194 17.14 2.43 3.31
CA ASN A 194 18.45 1.88 2.91
C ASN A 194 19.49 2.07 4.02
N ALA A 195 20.59 1.33 3.95
CA ALA A 195 21.62 1.36 4.98
C ALA A 195 22.73 2.41 4.73
N ASP A 196 22.63 3.21 3.68
CA ASP A 196 23.71 4.12 3.24
C ASP A 196 23.41 5.58 3.51
N ASN A 197 22.15 5.99 3.41
CA ASN A 197 21.73 7.37 3.52
C ASN A 197 20.67 7.55 4.63
N PRO A 198 20.54 8.75 5.20
CA PRO A 198 19.34 9.13 5.93
C PRO A 198 18.10 9.01 5.04
N PHE A 199 16.97 8.69 5.65
CA PHE A 199 15.67 8.60 5.00
C PHE A 199 14.61 9.25 5.89
N ASP A 200 13.49 9.66 5.29
CA ASP A 200 12.38 10.30 5.98
C ASP A 200 11.09 9.48 5.86
N ILE A 201 10.42 9.21 6.97
CA ILE A 201 9.17 8.45 7.00
C ILE A 201 8.01 9.41 7.13
N LYS A 202 7.20 9.47 6.10
CA LYS A 202 5.97 10.27 6.10
C LYS A 202 4.90 9.57 6.92
N HIS A 203 4.12 10.33 7.69
CA HIS A 203 2.99 9.77 8.45
C HIS A 203 1.72 10.62 8.29
N ARG A 204 0.56 9.96 8.45
CA ARG A 204 -0.75 10.60 8.55
C ARG A 204 -1.55 9.99 9.69
N ASN A 205 -2.40 10.79 10.29
CA ASN A 205 -3.36 10.35 11.31
C ASN A 205 -4.77 10.74 10.87
N LEU A 206 -5.63 9.75 10.69
CA LEU A 206 -6.94 9.90 10.07
C LEU A 206 -8.04 9.29 10.92
N SER A 207 -9.23 9.86 10.83
CA SER A 207 -10.47 9.26 11.36
C SER A 207 -11.40 8.98 10.18
N LEU A 208 -11.65 7.71 9.90
CA LEU A 208 -12.38 7.25 8.73
C LEU A 208 -13.75 6.73 9.13
N THR A 209 -14.75 6.98 8.28
CA THR A 209 -16.12 6.51 8.50
C THR A 209 -16.31 5.08 8.04
N TYR A 210 -17.23 4.34 8.68
CA TYR A 210 -17.67 3.02 8.25
C TYR A 210 -18.81 3.09 7.22
N PRO A 211 -18.97 2.07 6.38
CA PRO A 211 -18.06 0.95 6.19
C PRO A 211 -16.86 1.36 5.32
N CYS A 212 -15.72 0.70 5.54
CA CYS A 212 -14.52 0.97 4.76
C CYS A 212 -13.61 -0.25 4.65
N ALA A 213 -12.65 -0.20 3.71
CA ALA A 213 -11.53 -1.11 3.68
C ALA A 213 -10.22 -0.32 3.64
N ILE A 214 -9.19 -0.85 4.29
CA ILE A 214 -7.82 -0.35 4.23
C ILE A 214 -7.02 -1.33 3.40
N ILE A 215 -6.26 -0.80 2.43
CA ILE A 215 -5.48 -1.59 1.49
C ILE A 215 -4.04 -1.08 1.54
N THR A 216 -3.09 -1.95 1.84
CA THR A 216 -1.65 -1.70 1.66
C THR A 216 -1.16 -2.51 0.47
N ALA A 217 -0.44 -1.89 -0.46
CA ALA A 217 -0.07 -2.52 -1.72
C ALA A 217 1.31 -2.07 -2.20
N THR A 218 2.11 -3.01 -2.74
CA THR A 218 3.29 -2.71 -3.55
C THR A 218 2.88 -2.29 -4.95
N ASP A 219 3.77 -1.67 -5.70
CA ASP A 219 3.48 -1.13 -7.04
C ASP A 219 3.08 -2.20 -8.06
N GLY A 220 3.54 -3.44 -7.92
CA GLY A 220 3.10 -4.57 -8.73
C GLY A 220 1.57 -4.80 -8.72
N ILE A 221 0.86 -4.28 -7.71
CA ILE A 221 -0.61 -4.37 -7.62
C ILE A 221 -1.30 -3.32 -8.49
N PHE A 222 -0.78 -2.10 -8.57
CA PHE A 222 -1.46 -0.97 -9.23
C PHE A 222 -0.66 -0.34 -10.37
N GLY A 223 0.67 -0.53 -10.42
CA GLY A 223 1.58 0.17 -11.31
C GLY A 223 1.47 -0.20 -12.79
N TYR A 224 0.82 -1.32 -13.11
CA TYR A 224 0.69 -1.83 -14.48
C TYR A 224 -0.65 -1.46 -15.15
N TYR A 225 -1.47 -0.67 -14.49
CA TYR A 225 -2.72 -0.16 -15.08
C TYR A 225 -2.47 1.16 -15.80
N ARG A 226 -3.28 1.43 -16.83
CA ARG A 226 -3.25 2.64 -17.66
C ARG A 226 -3.51 3.91 -16.83
N SER A 227 -4.34 3.78 -15.78
CA SER A 227 -4.71 4.88 -14.90
C SER A 227 -5.16 4.37 -13.52
N PRO A 228 -5.19 5.25 -12.49
CA PRO A 228 -5.78 4.91 -11.20
C PRO A 228 -7.25 4.50 -11.27
N MET A 229 -7.99 5.04 -12.25
CA MET A 229 -9.39 4.68 -12.51
C MET A 229 -9.53 3.24 -13.00
N ASP A 230 -8.62 2.79 -13.88
CA ASP A 230 -8.59 1.39 -14.34
C ASP A 230 -8.33 0.44 -13.18
N PHE A 231 -7.40 0.80 -12.29
CA PHE A 231 -7.12 0.00 -11.09
C PHE A 231 -8.34 -0.12 -10.16
N GLU A 232 -8.98 1.01 -9.84
CA GLU A 232 -10.20 0.99 -9.02
C GLU A 232 -11.31 0.17 -9.71
N HIS A 233 -11.50 0.35 -11.03
CA HIS A 233 -12.50 -0.40 -11.77
C HIS A 233 -12.24 -1.91 -11.71
N VAL A 234 -11.01 -2.38 -11.89
CA VAL A 234 -10.66 -3.80 -11.82
C VAL A 234 -10.89 -4.37 -10.42
N LEU A 235 -10.58 -3.61 -9.37
CA LEU A 235 -10.87 -3.98 -7.99
C LEU A 235 -12.38 -4.17 -7.78
N LEU A 236 -13.20 -3.20 -8.20
CA LEU A 236 -14.65 -3.26 -8.05
C LEU A 236 -15.29 -4.31 -8.97
N ASP A 237 -14.83 -4.49 -10.18
CA ASP A 237 -15.28 -5.53 -11.11
C ASP A 237 -15.05 -6.93 -10.52
N SER A 238 -13.90 -7.14 -9.88
CA SER A 238 -13.59 -8.38 -9.19
C SER A 238 -14.54 -8.63 -8.00
N LEU A 239 -14.88 -7.57 -7.23
CA LEU A 239 -15.90 -7.64 -6.17
C LEU A 239 -17.29 -7.99 -6.74
N MET A 240 -17.70 -7.34 -7.82
CA MET A 240 -19.02 -7.56 -8.43
C MET A 240 -19.17 -8.97 -9.00
N LYS A 241 -18.11 -9.55 -9.54
CA LYS A 241 -18.09 -10.92 -10.09
C LYS A 241 -18.07 -12.02 -9.02
N ALA A 242 -17.60 -11.71 -7.83
CA ALA A 242 -17.49 -12.68 -6.75
C ALA A 242 -18.80 -12.87 -5.96
N ASN A 243 -18.92 -14.03 -5.30
CA ASN A 243 -20.03 -14.35 -4.40
C ASN A 243 -19.64 -14.35 -2.91
N ASN A 244 -18.34 -14.28 -2.63
CA ASN A 244 -17.79 -14.20 -1.27
C ASN A 244 -16.34 -13.66 -1.32
N PHE A 245 -15.76 -13.36 -0.15
CA PHE A 245 -14.41 -12.84 -0.05
C PHE A 245 -13.33 -13.76 -0.66
N ALA A 246 -13.42 -15.08 -0.46
CA ALA A 246 -12.45 -16.02 -1.01
C ALA A 246 -12.49 -16.06 -2.57
N GLN A 247 -13.67 -15.96 -3.15
CA GLN A 247 -13.80 -15.86 -4.61
C GLN A 247 -13.31 -14.50 -5.11
N PHE A 248 -13.58 -13.42 -4.40
CA PHE A 248 -13.05 -12.09 -4.72
C PHE A 248 -11.52 -12.10 -4.73
N GLU A 249 -10.88 -12.64 -3.70
CA GLU A 249 -9.43 -12.79 -3.62
C GLU A 249 -8.86 -13.47 -4.87
N ASN A 250 -9.44 -14.60 -5.26
CA ASN A 250 -8.98 -15.33 -6.44
C ASN A 250 -9.17 -14.55 -7.74
N ILE A 251 -10.35 -13.95 -7.97
CA ILE A 251 -10.65 -13.19 -9.20
C ILE A 251 -9.74 -11.97 -9.29
N PHE A 252 -9.56 -11.25 -8.18
CA PHE A 252 -8.71 -10.07 -8.16
C PHE A 252 -7.25 -10.43 -8.38
N LYS A 253 -6.74 -11.48 -7.73
CA LYS A 253 -5.40 -12.01 -7.96
C LYS A 253 -5.18 -12.39 -9.44
N GLU A 254 -6.12 -13.09 -10.04
CA GLU A 254 -6.05 -13.44 -11.48
C GLU A 254 -6.01 -12.19 -12.37
N SER A 255 -6.70 -11.12 -11.98
CA SER A 255 -6.71 -9.86 -12.73
C SER A 255 -5.35 -9.15 -12.64
N ILE A 256 -4.72 -9.13 -11.46
CA ILE A 256 -3.36 -8.62 -11.26
C ILE A 256 -2.35 -9.41 -12.09
N VAL A 257 -2.35 -10.74 -11.97
CA VAL A 257 -1.40 -11.64 -12.66
C VAL A 257 -1.43 -11.48 -14.19
N LYS A 258 -2.55 -11.08 -14.77
CA LYS A 258 -2.68 -10.86 -16.23
C LYS A 258 -1.93 -9.63 -16.72
N VAL A 259 -1.69 -8.65 -15.87
CA VAL A 259 -1.12 -7.34 -16.28
C VAL A 259 0.25 -7.07 -15.67
N THR A 260 0.51 -7.58 -14.47
CA THR A 260 1.75 -7.30 -13.76
C THR A 260 2.93 -8.06 -14.36
N GLY A 261 4.10 -7.39 -14.40
CA GLY A 261 5.39 -8.00 -14.70
C GLY A 261 6.29 -8.15 -13.47
N ASP A 262 5.79 -7.75 -12.28
CA ASP A 262 6.55 -7.66 -11.05
C ASP A 262 5.94 -8.47 -9.91
N ASP A 263 6.68 -8.56 -8.81
CA ASP A 263 6.13 -9.05 -7.55
C ASP A 263 4.96 -8.17 -7.14
N SER A 264 3.94 -8.78 -6.58
CA SER A 264 2.72 -8.04 -6.24
C SER A 264 2.22 -8.51 -4.88
N THR A 265 2.19 -7.60 -3.93
CA THR A 265 1.78 -7.86 -2.57
C THR A 265 0.72 -6.87 -2.11
N CYS A 266 -0.40 -7.38 -1.63
CA CYS A 266 -1.48 -6.56 -1.12
C CYS A 266 -2.15 -7.19 0.10
N ILE A 267 -2.40 -6.40 1.14
CA ILE A 267 -3.20 -6.78 2.29
C ILE A 267 -4.40 -5.84 2.36
N MET A 268 -5.60 -6.42 2.46
CA MET A 268 -6.86 -5.67 2.60
C MET A 268 -7.56 -6.06 3.89
N SER A 269 -8.00 -5.08 4.67
CA SER A 269 -8.84 -5.29 5.85
C SER A 269 -10.15 -4.53 5.71
N PHE A 270 -11.26 -5.24 5.86
CA PHE A 270 -12.63 -4.74 5.69
C PHE A 270 -13.27 -4.46 7.03
N TYR A 271 -13.85 -3.26 7.22
CA TYR A 271 -14.41 -2.83 8.50
C TYR A 271 -15.85 -2.32 8.35
N GLY A 272 -16.77 -2.89 9.12
CA GLY A 272 -18.13 -2.41 9.29
C GLY A 272 -19.08 -2.66 8.12
N TRP A 273 -18.74 -3.56 7.22
CA TRP A 273 -19.61 -3.98 6.11
C TRP A 273 -20.65 -5.02 6.54
N GLY A 274 -20.30 -5.86 7.50
CA GLY A 274 -21.15 -6.92 8.06
C GLY A 274 -21.26 -8.17 7.18
N SER A 275 -21.22 -8.04 5.84
CA SER A 275 -21.25 -9.16 4.91
C SER A 275 -20.67 -8.78 3.56
N PHE A 276 -20.24 -9.77 2.78
CA PHE A 276 -19.78 -9.58 1.41
C PHE A 276 -20.85 -8.99 0.48
N GLU A 277 -22.09 -9.41 0.66
CA GLU A 277 -23.21 -8.88 -0.12
C GLU A 277 -23.42 -7.38 0.12
N ASN A 278 -23.26 -6.92 1.36
CA ASN A 278 -23.29 -5.49 1.68
C ASN A 278 -22.14 -4.73 1.02
N VAL A 279 -20.94 -5.33 0.89
CA VAL A 279 -19.82 -4.72 0.15
C VAL A 279 -20.26 -4.46 -1.29
N LYS A 280 -20.78 -5.48 -1.97
CA LYS A 280 -21.26 -5.38 -3.36
C LYS A 280 -22.37 -4.34 -3.51
N GLN A 281 -23.40 -4.43 -2.69
CA GLN A 281 -24.55 -3.54 -2.77
C GLN A 281 -24.14 -2.08 -2.58
N ARG A 282 -23.26 -1.78 -1.61
CA ARG A 282 -22.87 -0.40 -1.30
C ARG A 282 -21.86 0.18 -2.28
N LEU A 283 -21.12 -0.65 -3.01
CA LEU A 283 -20.14 -0.22 -4.02
C LEU A 283 -20.71 -0.28 -5.45
N SER A 284 -21.95 -0.75 -5.66
CA SER A 284 -22.52 -0.91 -7.00
C SER A 284 -22.63 0.41 -7.77
N GLU A 285 -23.08 1.49 -7.16
CA GLU A 285 -23.18 2.80 -7.81
C GLU A 285 -21.80 3.32 -8.25
N ARG A 286 -20.78 3.12 -7.41
CA ARG A 286 -19.40 3.50 -7.76
C ARG A 286 -18.85 2.65 -8.92
N TYR A 287 -19.15 1.36 -8.92
CA TYR A 287 -18.80 0.46 -10.01
C TYR A 287 -19.46 0.87 -11.34
N ASP A 288 -20.77 1.18 -11.32
CA ASP A 288 -21.51 1.61 -12.51
C ASP A 288 -20.95 2.94 -13.07
N TYR A 289 -20.63 3.89 -12.18
CA TYR A 289 -19.97 5.13 -12.56
C TYR A 289 -18.61 4.86 -13.25
N LEU A 290 -17.74 4.07 -12.64
CA LEU A 290 -16.43 3.74 -13.19
C LEU A 290 -16.54 2.96 -14.50
N SER A 291 -17.48 2.03 -14.61
CA SER A 291 -17.72 1.30 -15.85
C SER A 291 -18.05 2.27 -17.01
N SER A 292 -18.83 3.32 -16.74
CA SER A 292 -19.11 4.35 -17.74
C SER A 292 -17.87 5.18 -18.12
N VAL A 293 -17.02 5.47 -17.14
CA VAL A 293 -15.73 6.17 -17.33
C VAL A 293 -14.79 5.33 -18.20
N ILE A 294 -14.61 4.05 -17.85
CA ILE A 294 -13.72 3.15 -18.59
C ILE A 294 -14.22 2.94 -20.02
N ASN A 295 -15.53 2.74 -20.23
CA ASN A 295 -16.12 2.66 -21.58
C ASN A 295 -15.84 3.92 -22.41
N SER A 296 -15.87 5.10 -21.78
CA SER A 296 -15.57 6.37 -22.47
C SER A 296 -14.08 6.47 -22.84
N LEU A 297 -13.18 6.02 -21.99
CA LEU A 297 -11.74 5.95 -22.26
C LEU A 297 -11.43 4.93 -23.37
N ASP A 298 -12.06 3.78 -23.33
CA ASP A 298 -11.87 2.74 -24.35
C ASP A 298 -12.38 3.17 -25.72
N ALA A 299 -13.51 3.89 -25.79
CA ALA A 299 -14.01 4.48 -27.02
C ALA A 299 -13.06 5.54 -27.61
N ALA A 300 -12.33 6.26 -26.76
CA ALA A 300 -11.37 7.28 -27.20
C ALA A 300 -9.98 6.70 -27.51
N MET A 301 -9.66 5.45 -27.16
CA MET A 301 -8.32 4.86 -27.12
C MET A 301 -7.54 4.97 -28.44
N ASN A 302 -8.23 4.91 -29.58
CA ASN A 302 -7.62 4.99 -30.91
C ASN A 302 -7.82 6.36 -31.58
N SER A 303 -8.19 7.38 -30.82
CA SER A 303 -8.39 8.74 -31.33
C SER A 303 -7.27 9.68 -30.89
N ASP A 304 -7.02 10.73 -31.68
CA ASP A 304 -6.07 11.80 -31.34
C ASP A 304 -6.47 12.54 -30.05
N SER A 305 -7.71 12.40 -29.60
CA SER A 305 -8.26 13.04 -28.40
C SER A 305 -8.13 12.18 -27.13
N PHE A 306 -7.49 11.00 -27.18
CA PHE A 306 -7.39 10.10 -26.02
C PHE A 306 -6.75 10.79 -24.82
N GLU A 307 -5.59 11.42 -25.02
CA GLU A 307 -4.85 12.09 -23.95
C GLU A 307 -5.65 13.22 -23.29
N ASP A 308 -6.32 14.03 -24.09
CA ASP A 308 -7.17 15.12 -23.59
C ASP A 308 -8.37 14.59 -22.81
N THR A 309 -8.96 13.49 -23.31
CA THR A 309 -10.08 12.81 -22.65
C THR A 309 -9.65 12.25 -21.30
N LEU A 310 -8.51 11.56 -21.28
CA LEU A 310 -7.97 10.97 -20.04
C LEU A 310 -7.63 12.06 -19.01
N LYS A 311 -6.93 13.13 -19.41
CA LYS A 311 -6.60 14.26 -18.51
C LYS A 311 -7.84 14.96 -17.96
N LYS A 312 -8.87 15.13 -18.77
CA LYS A 312 -10.13 15.73 -18.33
C LYS A 312 -10.83 14.85 -17.29
N ILE A 313 -10.97 13.57 -17.58
CA ILE A 313 -11.61 12.60 -16.65
C ILE A 313 -10.78 12.50 -15.36
N TRP A 314 -9.46 12.41 -15.48
CA TRP A 314 -8.55 12.40 -14.33
C TRP A 314 -8.70 13.66 -13.47
N GLY A 315 -8.78 14.83 -14.08
CA GLY A 315 -8.97 16.10 -13.37
C GLY A 315 -10.23 16.15 -12.50
N ASP A 316 -11.29 15.45 -12.87
CA ASP A 316 -12.52 15.34 -12.08
C ASP A 316 -12.45 14.19 -11.05
N TYR A 317 -11.87 13.05 -11.43
CA TYR A 317 -11.71 11.89 -10.56
C TYR A 317 -10.77 12.17 -9.38
N ARG A 318 -9.62 12.79 -9.62
CA ARG A 318 -8.61 13.05 -8.57
C ARG A 318 -9.12 13.93 -7.44
N LYS A 319 -10.03 14.85 -7.70
CA LYS A 319 -10.67 15.70 -6.67
C LYS A 319 -11.46 14.89 -5.63
N GLN A 320 -11.87 13.67 -5.99
CA GLN A 320 -12.65 12.77 -5.14
C GLN A 320 -11.78 11.67 -4.50
N THR A 321 -10.58 11.42 -5.03
CA THR A 321 -9.80 10.22 -4.72
C THR A 321 -8.36 10.47 -4.30
N LEU A 322 -7.89 11.72 -4.38
CA LEU A 322 -6.64 12.13 -3.75
C LEU A 322 -6.93 12.82 -2.43
N PHE A 323 -6.41 12.25 -1.34
CA PHE A 323 -6.70 12.75 0.01
C PHE A 323 -6.36 14.24 0.18
N ASP A 324 -5.24 14.69 -0.37
CA ASP A 324 -4.81 16.09 -0.26
C ASP A 324 -5.69 17.06 -1.05
N GLU A 325 -6.37 16.58 -2.10
CA GLU A 325 -7.33 17.40 -2.87
C GLU A 325 -8.72 17.40 -2.25
N MET A 326 -9.12 16.31 -1.58
CA MET A 326 -10.40 16.26 -0.86
C MET A 326 -10.46 17.20 0.36
N GLN A 327 -9.31 17.66 0.85
CA GLN A 327 -9.20 18.57 1.99
C GLN A 327 -9.15 20.05 1.60
N ARG A 328 -9.07 20.36 0.31
CA ARG A 328 -9.09 21.73 -0.24
C ARG A 328 -10.50 22.15 -0.59
#